data_e03e8457f3895ca25ebe85a5f18f9442
#
_entry.id   e03e8457f3895ca25ebe85a5f18f9442
#
_cell.length_a   1.000
_cell.length_b   1.000
_cell.length_c   1.000
_cell.angle_alpha   90.00
_cell.angle_beta   90.00
_cell.angle_gamma   90.00
#
_symmetry.space_group_name_H-M   'P 1'
#
loop_
_entity.id
_entity.type
_entity.pdbx_description
1 polymer ?
#
loop_
_entity_poly.entity_id
_entity_poly.type
_entity_poly.pdbx_seq_one_letter_code
_entity_poly.pdbx_strand_id
1 'polypeptide(L)'
;DPVPAFDGAAIDDADAKALKDKVLASGLGIGELVSTAWASAASFRGSDKRGGANGARIRLAPQKDWAANEPEQLGRVLAQLESIQGEFNGAQAGGKQVSLADLIVLAGNAGVEAAAKAAGHDITVPFTPGRTDASQEQTDVESFHAMEPVADAFRNFEKALYSIPAESLMIDRAQLLTLTAPEMAVLVGGLRVLGANAGGSADGVLTQQKGALTNDFFVNLLDMATEWRPATRPGQGVERFEGRDRKTGE
;
A
#
# COMPACT_ATOMS: atom_id res chain seq x y z
N ASP A 1 8.95 -19.18 2.47
CA ASP A 1 9.92 -19.54 1.43
C ASP A 1 11.26 -18.88 1.71
N PRO A 2 12.38 -19.57 1.52
CA PRO A 2 13.69 -18.98 1.73
C PRO A 2 13.93 -17.84 0.74
N VAL A 3 14.55 -16.76 1.20
CA VAL A 3 15.09 -15.71 0.35
C VAL A 3 16.62 -15.79 0.40
N PRO A 4 17.35 -15.28 -0.59
CA PRO A 4 18.80 -15.20 -0.52
C PRO A 4 19.23 -14.48 0.75
N ALA A 5 20.32 -14.92 1.34
CA ALA A 5 20.97 -14.15 2.39
C ALA A 5 21.42 -12.80 1.84
N PHE A 6 21.37 -11.76 2.66
CA PHE A 6 21.92 -10.48 2.26
C PHE A 6 23.43 -10.60 2.12
N ASP A 7 23.94 -10.39 0.90
CA ASP A 7 25.35 -10.53 0.57
C ASP A 7 25.93 -9.17 0.16
N GLY A 8 26.08 -8.30 1.13
CA GLY A 8 26.61 -6.96 0.89
C GLY A 8 26.62 -6.08 2.12
N ALA A 9 27.11 -4.86 2.00
CA ALA A 9 26.94 -3.83 3.01
C ALA A 9 25.54 -3.21 2.88
N ALA A 10 24.81 -3.16 3.98
CA ALA A 10 23.50 -2.51 4.01
C ALA A 10 23.64 -1.00 3.76
N ILE A 11 22.59 -0.42 3.19
CA ILE A 11 22.47 1.03 3.06
C ILE A 11 22.36 1.68 4.42
N ASP A 12 22.89 2.89 4.56
CA ASP A 12 22.76 3.72 5.75
C ASP A 12 21.64 4.77 5.60
N ASP A 13 21.45 5.60 6.63
CA ASP A 13 20.40 6.62 6.64
C ASP A 13 20.60 7.68 5.55
N ALA A 14 21.84 7.99 5.18
CA ALA A 14 22.12 8.94 4.12
C ALA A 14 21.75 8.38 2.75
N ASP A 15 22.05 7.10 2.52
CA ASP A 15 21.61 6.37 1.31
C ASP A 15 20.11 6.27 1.24
N ALA A 16 19.46 5.90 2.35
CA ALA A 16 17.99 5.80 2.42
C ALA A 16 17.34 7.15 2.09
N LYS A 17 17.89 8.26 2.61
CA LYS A 17 17.40 9.59 2.26
C LYS A 17 17.60 9.90 0.78
N ALA A 18 18.77 9.64 0.23
CA ALA A 18 19.07 9.90 -1.19
C ALA A 18 18.16 9.07 -2.12
N LEU A 19 17.88 7.83 -1.75
CA LEU A 19 16.94 6.97 -2.49
C LEU A 19 15.51 7.49 -2.42
N LYS A 20 15.03 7.92 -1.26
CA LYS A 20 13.72 8.56 -1.12
C LYS A 20 13.60 9.81 -1.99
N ASP A 21 14.63 10.67 -1.99
CA ASP A 21 14.65 11.88 -2.83
C ASP A 21 14.58 11.52 -4.33
N LYS A 22 15.32 10.50 -4.79
CA LYS A 22 15.24 9.99 -6.17
C LYS A 22 13.86 9.44 -6.52
N VAL A 23 13.26 8.65 -5.62
CA VAL A 23 11.92 8.10 -5.81
C VAL A 23 10.89 9.22 -5.95
N LEU A 24 10.91 10.23 -5.10
CA LEU A 24 10.00 11.38 -5.21
C LEU A 24 10.23 12.21 -6.47
N ALA A 25 11.45 12.26 -6.98
CA ALA A 25 11.79 12.95 -8.23
C ALA A 25 11.45 12.14 -9.49
N SER A 26 11.05 10.88 -9.37
CA SER A 26 10.81 9.98 -10.51
C SER A 26 9.54 10.28 -11.31
N GLY A 27 8.67 11.14 -10.78
CA GLY A 27 7.36 11.44 -11.38
C GLY A 27 6.24 10.47 -10.99
N LEU A 28 6.52 9.44 -10.17
CA LEU A 28 5.50 8.57 -9.62
C LEU A 28 4.65 9.31 -8.58
N GLY A 29 3.35 9.10 -8.62
CA GLY A 29 2.42 9.68 -7.66
C GLY A 29 2.53 9.05 -6.27
N ILE A 30 2.25 9.83 -5.22
CA ILE A 30 2.25 9.34 -3.83
C ILE A 30 1.33 8.11 -3.68
N GLY A 31 0.14 8.15 -4.27
CA GLY A 31 -0.79 7.02 -4.24
C GLY A 31 -0.22 5.75 -4.87
N GLU A 32 0.51 5.85 -5.98
CA GLU A 32 1.17 4.74 -6.65
C GLU A 32 2.28 4.12 -5.80
N LEU A 33 3.12 4.96 -5.18
CA LEU A 33 4.19 4.53 -4.28
C LEU A 33 3.64 3.78 -3.06
N VAL A 34 2.63 4.36 -2.43
CA VAL A 34 2.00 3.79 -1.23
C VAL A 34 1.21 2.52 -1.57
N SER A 35 0.45 2.49 -2.67
CA SER A 35 -0.28 1.29 -3.12
C SER A 35 0.67 0.13 -3.40
N THR A 36 1.81 0.39 -4.04
CA THR A 36 2.81 -0.65 -4.34
C THR A 36 3.44 -1.19 -3.06
N ALA A 37 3.82 -0.31 -2.12
CA ALA A 37 4.38 -0.72 -0.84
C ALA A 37 3.37 -1.51 -0.01
N TRP A 38 2.11 -1.05 0.04
CA TRP A 38 1.02 -1.76 0.70
C TRP A 38 0.80 -3.14 0.07
N ALA A 39 0.68 -3.23 -1.26
CA ALA A 39 0.50 -4.47 -1.98
C ALA A 39 1.61 -5.48 -1.70
N SER A 40 2.86 -5.01 -1.61
CA SER A 40 4.02 -5.84 -1.25
C SER A 40 3.94 -6.39 0.18
N ALA A 41 3.46 -5.57 1.13
CA ALA A 41 3.40 -5.92 2.55
C ALA A 41 2.13 -6.69 2.93
N ALA A 42 0.99 -6.40 2.27
CA ALA A 42 -0.34 -6.85 2.66
C ALA A 42 -0.57 -8.37 2.54
N SER A 43 0.30 -9.08 1.84
CA SER A 43 0.26 -10.55 1.81
C SER A 43 0.80 -11.21 3.11
N PHE A 44 1.37 -10.42 4.03
CA PHE A 44 1.89 -10.95 5.30
C PHE A 44 0.76 -11.50 6.18
N ARG A 45 1.04 -12.67 6.77
CA ARG A 45 0.15 -13.34 7.72
C ARG A 45 0.88 -13.54 9.05
N GLY A 46 0.42 -12.84 10.07
CA GLY A 46 0.99 -12.93 11.43
C GLY A 46 0.88 -14.32 12.04
N SER A 47 -0.09 -15.12 11.60
CA SER A 47 -0.36 -16.48 12.11
C SER A 47 0.73 -17.51 11.76
N ASP A 48 1.26 -17.46 10.54
CA ASP A 48 2.26 -18.42 10.04
C ASP A 48 3.52 -17.78 9.45
N LYS A 49 3.60 -16.44 9.51
CA LYS A 49 4.74 -15.64 9.03
C LYS A 49 5.01 -15.75 7.53
N ARG A 50 4.00 -16.10 6.74
CA ARG A 50 4.07 -16.13 5.28
C ARG A 50 3.78 -14.76 4.67
N GLY A 51 4.21 -14.58 3.44
CA GLY A 51 4.02 -13.36 2.68
C GLY A 51 4.89 -12.19 3.15
N GLY A 52 4.44 -10.98 2.85
CA GLY A 52 5.14 -9.76 3.22
C GLY A 52 6.15 -9.28 2.18
N ALA A 53 6.79 -8.15 2.49
CA ALA A 53 7.62 -7.41 1.54
C ALA A 53 8.96 -8.10 1.20
N ASN A 54 9.45 -9.00 2.08
CA ASN A 54 10.74 -9.65 1.85
C ASN A 54 10.69 -10.56 0.62
N GLY A 55 11.72 -10.49 -0.21
CA GLY A 55 11.79 -11.22 -1.48
C GLY A 55 11.30 -10.42 -2.68
N ALA A 56 10.70 -9.25 -2.48
CA ALA A 56 10.06 -8.46 -3.55
C ALA A 56 9.18 -9.32 -4.47
N ARG A 57 8.48 -10.32 -3.90
CA ARG A 57 7.68 -11.30 -4.67
C ARG A 57 6.51 -10.71 -5.40
N ILE A 58 6.16 -9.46 -5.06
CA ILE A 58 5.13 -8.71 -5.80
C ILE A 58 5.43 -8.56 -7.30
N ARG A 59 6.72 -8.62 -7.72
CA ARG A 59 7.14 -8.59 -9.13
C ARG A 59 7.10 -9.96 -9.82
N LEU A 60 6.85 -11.02 -9.05
CA LEU A 60 6.87 -12.42 -9.49
C LEU A 60 5.46 -12.99 -9.57
N ALA A 61 5.31 -14.06 -10.36
CA ALA A 61 4.06 -14.82 -10.33
C ALA A 61 3.91 -15.55 -8.99
N PRO A 62 2.68 -15.61 -8.43
CA PRO A 62 1.43 -15.12 -9.02
C PRO A 62 1.09 -13.67 -8.65
N GLN A 63 1.80 -13.06 -7.71
CA GLN A 63 1.42 -11.76 -7.11
C GLN A 63 1.36 -10.61 -8.13
N LYS A 64 2.26 -10.59 -9.10
CA LYS A 64 2.30 -9.54 -10.13
C LYS A 64 1.02 -9.47 -10.98
N ASP A 65 0.29 -10.58 -11.05
CA ASP A 65 -0.90 -10.74 -11.89
C ASP A 65 -2.20 -10.64 -11.08
N TRP A 66 -2.13 -10.47 -9.74
CA TRP A 66 -3.32 -10.32 -8.91
C TRP A 66 -4.05 -9.02 -9.22
N ALA A 67 -5.35 -9.11 -9.42
CA ALA A 67 -6.19 -7.94 -9.72
C ALA A 67 -6.08 -6.86 -8.62
N ALA A 68 -5.98 -7.27 -7.34
CA ALA A 68 -5.79 -6.37 -6.22
C ALA A 68 -4.49 -5.53 -6.29
N ASN A 69 -3.52 -5.95 -7.07
CA ASN A 69 -2.23 -5.29 -7.21
C ASN A 69 -2.16 -4.38 -8.45
N GLU A 70 -3.24 -4.30 -9.24
CA GLU A 70 -3.31 -3.44 -10.42
C GLU A 70 -2.10 -3.65 -11.36
N PRO A 71 -2.01 -4.79 -12.06
CA PRO A 71 -0.79 -5.24 -12.76
C PRO A 71 -0.15 -4.21 -13.69
N GLU A 72 -0.96 -3.41 -14.36
CA GLU A 72 -0.47 -2.39 -15.28
C GLU A 72 0.23 -1.24 -14.54
N GLN A 73 -0.40 -0.71 -13.49
CA GLN A 73 0.20 0.31 -12.63
C GLN A 73 1.43 -0.23 -11.91
N LEU A 74 1.30 -1.44 -11.33
CA LEU A 74 2.39 -2.09 -10.62
C LEU A 74 3.62 -2.27 -11.54
N GLY A 75 3.43 -2.74 -12.77
CA GLY A 75 4.53 -2.92 -13.73
C GLY A 75 5.26 -1.62 -14.03
N ARG A 76 4.53 -0.51 -14.19
CA ARG A 76 5.11 0.82 -14.40
C ARG A 76 5.93 1.28 -13.18
N VAL A 77 5.39 1.12 -11.98
CA VAL A 77 6.08 1.53 -10.74
C VAL A 77 7.34 0.68 -10.53
N LEU A 78 7.24 -0.64 -10.68
CA LEU A 78 8.38 -1.53 -10.51
C LEU A 78 9.51 -1.22 -11.51
N ALA A 79 9.20 -0.99 -12.79
CA ALA A 79 10.20 -0.65 -13.79
C ALA A 79 10.98 0.63 -13.41
N GLN A 80 10.31 1.63 -12.86
CA GLN A 80 10.96 2.85 -12.38
C GLN A 80 11.83 2.60 -11.15
N LEU A 81 11.34 1.79 -10.19
CA LEU A 81 12.12 1.43 -9.00
C LEU A 81 13.34 0.56 -9.36
N GLU A 82 13.22 -0.38 -10.31
CA GLU A 82 14.34 -1.17 -10.80
C GLU A 82 15.41 -0.31 -11.48
N SER A 83 15.00 0.73 -12.21
CA SER A 83 15.95 1.71 -12.77
C SER A 83 16.72 2.45 -11.68
N ILE A 84 16.02 2.93 -10.65
CA ILE A 84 16.65 3.61 -9.50
C ILE A 84 17.61 2.66 -8.75
N GLN A 85 17.18 1.41 -8.54
CA GLN A 85 18.01 0.37 -7.92
C GLN A 85 19.29 0.15 -8.71
N GLY A 86 19.17 -0.04 -10.04
CA GLY A 86 20.31 -0.27 -10.93
C GLY A 86 21.30 0.90 -10.94
N GLU A 87 20.80 2.13 -11.00
CA GLU A 87 21.64 3.33 -10.92
C GLU A 87 22.38 3.43 -9.57
N PHE A 88 21.67 3.22 -8.47
CA PHE A 88 22.26 3.28 -7.14
C PHE A 88 23.33 2.21 -6.97
N ASN A 89 22.99 0.94 -7.21
CA ASN A 89 23.90 -0.19 -7.03
C ASN A 89 25.12 -0.11 -7.97
N GLY A 90 24.92 0.36 -9.20
CA GLY A 90 26.01 0.55 -10.18
C GLY A 90 26.99 1.67 -9.82
N ALA A 91 26.55 2.64 -9.03
CA ALA A 91 27.40 3.77 -8.59
C ALA A 91 28.18 3.49 -7.30
N GLN A 92 27.87 2.38 -6.59
CA GLN A 92 28.48 2.10 -5.28
C GLN A 92 29.83 1.40 -5.42
N ALA A 93 30.81 1.89 -4.63
CA ALA A 93 32.06 1.16 -4.41
C ALA A 93 31.94 0.32 -3.15
N GLY A 94 32.59 -0.85 -3.11
CA GLY A 94 32.69 -1.66 -1.90
C GLY A 94 31.50 -2.58 -1.60
N GLY A 95 30.65 -2.86 -2.60
CA GLY A 95 29.58 -3.87 -2.46
C GLY A 95 28.34 -3.42 -1.70
N LYS A 96 28.17 -2.11 -1.42
CA LYS A 96 26.93 -1.58 -0.86
C LYS A 96 25.81 -1.71 -1.90
N GLN A 97 24.66 -2.23 -1.50
CA GLN A 97 23.52 -2.45 -2.39
C GLN A 97 22.20 -2.22 -1.69
N VAL A 98 21.19 -1.83 -2.45
CA VAL A 98 19.81 -1.83 -2.04
C VAL A 98 19.06 -2.92 -2.82
N SER A 99 18.28 -3.75 -2.13
CA SER A 99 17.35 -4.68 -2.78
C SER A 99 16.12 -3.95 -3.29
N LEU A 100 15.43 -4.52 -4.28
CA LEU A 100 14.15 -3.98 -4.71
C LEU A 100 13.11 -4.07 -3.58
N ALA A 101 13.17 -5.12 -2.76
CA ALA A 101 12.31 -5.26 -1.58
C ALA A 101 12.46 -4.08 -0.61
N ASP A 102 13.68 -3.67 -0.31
CA ASP A 102 13.96 -2.50 0.52
C ASP A 102 13.55 -1.20 -0.18
N LEU A 103 13.79 -1.08 -1.48
CA LEU A 103 13.44 0.12 -2.23
C LEU A 103 11.92 0.32 -2.34
N ILE A 104 11.13 -0.75 -2.47
CA ILE A 104 9.66 -0.68 -2.43
C ILE A 104 9.18 -0.15 -1.08
N VAL A 105 9.75 -0.61 0.02
CA VAL A 105 9.42 -0.10 1.37
C VAL A 105 9.80 1.36 1.52
N LEU A 106 11.00 1.73 1.08
CA LEU A 106 11.46 3.13 1.08
C LEU A 106 10.58 4.04 0.24
N ALA A 107 10.08 3.55 -0.90
CA ALA A 107 9.17 4.30 -1.77
C ALA A 107 7.85 4.60 -1.05
N GLY A 108 7.28 3.62 -0.35
CA GLY A 108 6.11 3.82 0.50
C GLY A 108 6.36 4.85 1.60
N ASN A 109 7.49 4.72 2.31
CA ASN A 109 7.89 5.65 3.36
C ASN A 109 8.03 7.07 2.81
N ALA A 110 8.67 7.25 1.66
CA ALA A 110 8.83 8.54 1.00
C ALA A 110 7.47 9.17 0.65
N GLY A 111 6.53 8.36 0.16
CA GLY A 111 5.15 8.80 -0.11
C GLY A 111 4.44 9.30 1.14
N VAL A 112 4.53 8.54 2.25
CA VAL A 112 3.93 8.91 3.54
C VAL A 112 4.56 10.19 4.11
N GLU A 113 5.90 10.29 4.08
CA GLU A 113 6.64 11.47 4.57
C GLU A 113 6.29 12.72 3.75
N ALA A 114 6.23 12.59 2.42
CA ALA A 114 5.84 13.69 1.53
C ALA A 114 4.40 14.16 1.80
N ALA A 115 3.48 13.22 2.01
CA ALA A 115 2.08 13.53 2.31
C ALA A 115 1.91 14.17 3.71
N ALA A 116 2.67 13.73 4.70
CA ALA A 116 2.69 14.35 6.02
C ALA A 116 3.24 15.78 5.95
N LYS A 117 4.32 15.99 5.19
CA LYS A 117 4.90 17.31 4.97
C LYS A 117 3.94 18.25 4.27
N ALA A 118 3.17 17.75 3.29
CA ALA A 118 2.13 18.54 2.63
C ALA A 118 1.01 18.97 3.59
N ALA A 119 0.78 18.22 4.68
CA ALA A 119 -0.13 18.55 5.77
C ALA A 119 0.51 19.39 6.90
N GLY A 120 1.78 19.81 6.74
CA GLY A 120 2.50 20.63 7.71
C GLY A 120 3.23 19.84 8.82
N HIS A 121 3.38 18.53 8.66
CA HIS A 121 4.05 17.66 9.63
C HIS A 121 5.37 17.13 9.06
N ASP A 122 6.47 17.43 9.73
CA ASP A 122 7.80 16.90 9.38
C ASP A 122 8.04 15.61 10.18
N ILE A 123 7.95 14.48 9.50
CA ILE A 123 8.10 13.16 10.10
C ILE A 123 9.15 12.34 9.35
N THR A 124 9.73 11.37 10.04
CA THR A 124 10.56 10.32 9.43
C THR A 124 9.94 8.96 9.75
N VAL A 125 9.58 8.22 8.71
CA VAL A 125 9.07 6.85 8.87
C VAL A 125 10.24 5.91 9.14
N PRO A 126 10.22 5.13 10.24
CA PRO A 126 11.28 4.20 10.55
C PRO A 126 11.53 3.18 9.43
N PHE A 127 12.80 2.91 9.15
CA PHE A 127 13.20 1.94 8.15
C PHE A 127 14.35 1.08 8.67
N THR A 128 14.28 -0.21 8.40
CA THR A 128 15.37 -1.15 8.67
C THR A 128 15.72 -1.86 7.37
N PRO A 129 16.94 -1.70 6.85
CA PRO A 129 17.40 -2.38 5.63
C PRO A 129 17.67 -3.86 5.88
N GLY A 130 17.87 -4.61 4.80
CA GLY A 130 18.33 -6.00 4.85
C GLY A 130 17.36 -7.01 4.25
N ARG A 131 16.27 -6.55 3.62
CA ARG A 131 15.46 -7.43 2.76
C ARG A 131 16.26 -7.79 1.53
N THR A 132 15.95 -8.95 0.95
CA THR A 132 16.60 -9.45 -0.26
C THR A 132 15.56 -9.76 -1.32
N ASP A 133 16.00 -9.90 -2.58
CA ASP A 133 15.13 -10.17 -3.72
C ASP A 133 15.14 -11.66 -4.02
N ALA A 134 13.96 -12.31 -3.97
CA ALA A 134 13.81 -13.72 -4.33
C ALA A 134 13.74 -13.89 -5.86
N SER A 135 14.14 -15.07 -6.35
CA SER A 135 13.87 -15.49 -7.71
C SER A 135 12.48 -16.14 -7.83
N GLN A 136 12.05 -16.42 -9.06
CA GLN A 136 10.81 -17.16 -9.30
C GLN A 136 10.89 -18.58 -8.75
N GLU A 137 12.06 -19.23 -8.85
CA GLU A 137 12.30 -20.58 -8.33
C GLU A 137 12.28 -20.65 -6.81
N GLN A 138 12.54 -19.50 -6.14
CA GLN A 138 12.45 -19.33 -4.70
C GLN A 138 11.05 -18.88 -4.24
N THR A 139 10.06 -18.97 -5.10
CA THR A 139 8.68 -18.55 -4.84
C THR A 139 7.76 -19.75 -4.99
N ASP A 140 7.14 -20.16 -3.88
CA ASP A 140 6.14 -21.23 -3.85
C ASP A 140 4.81 -20.68 -4.39
N VAL A 141 4.66 -20.79 -5.71
CA VAL A 141 3.49 -20.27 -6.43
C VAL A 141 2.17 -20.85 -5.91
N GLU A 142 2.15 -22.13 -5.58
CA GLU A 142 0.95 -22.82 -5.10
C GLU A 142 0.51 -22.27 -3.73
N SER A 143 1.44 -22.13 -2.81
CA SER A 143 1.14 -21.52 -1.50
C SER A 143 0.71 -20.06 -1.62
N PHE A 144 1.26 -19.30 -2.57
CA PHE A 144 0.88 -17.90 -2.79
C PHE A 144 -0.53 -17.74 -3.39
N HIS A 145 -1.04 -18.71 -4.14
CA HIS A 145 -2.42 -18.65 -4.62
C HIS A 145 -3.45 -18.49 -3.49
N ALA A 146 -3.23 -19.19 -2.37
CA ALA A 146 -4.10 -19.08 -1.21
C ALA A 146 -4.04 -17.71 -0.50
N MET A 147 -3.06 -16.89 -0.81
CA MET A 147 -2.88 -15.55 -0.24
C MET A 147 -3.41 -14.43 -1.14
N GLU A 148 -3.93 -14.75 -2.33
CA GLU A 148 -4.53 -13.73 -3.20
C GLU A 148 -5.67 -13.03 -2.47
N PRO A 149 -5.64 -11.69 -2.38
CA PRO A 149 -6.71 -10.95 -1.75
C PRO A 149 -8.03 -11.10 -2.53
N VAL A 150 -9.05 -11.65 -1.91
CA VAL A 150 -10.42 -11.65 -2.43
C VAL A 150 -11.10 -10.30 -2.18
N ALA A 151 -10.72 -9.65 -1.10
CA ALA A 151 -11.09 -8.29 -0.78
C ALA A 151 -9.94 -7.62 0.00
N ASP A 152 -9.82 -6.32 -0.16
CA ASP A 152 -8.92 -5.49 0.62
C ASP A 152 -9.59 -4.13 0.87
N ALA A 153 -10.27 -4.01 2.00
CA ALA A 153 -10.98 -2.80 2.37
C ALA A 153 -10.02 -1.60 2.59
N PHE A 154 -8.75 -1.85 2.89
CA PHE A 154 -7.74 -0.79 2.99
C PHE A 154 -7.49 -0.11 1.64
N ARG A 155 -7.61 -0.84 0.53
CA ARG A 155 -7.53 -0.31 -0.84
C ARG A 155 -8.89 -0.14 -1.51
N ASN A 156 -9.99 -0.34 -0.79
CA ASN A 156 -11.34 -0.32 -1.36
C ASN A 156 -11.51 -1.28 -2.54
N PHE A 157 -10.94 -2.48 -2.42
CA PHE A 157 -10.93 -3.52 -3.44
C PHE A 157 -11.80 -4.69 -3.03
N GLU A 158 -12.59 -5.17 -3.98
CA GLU A 158 -13.36 -6.41 -3.87
C GLU A 158 -13.34 -7.12 -5.23
N LYS A 159 -12.91 -8.39 -5.25
CA LYS A 159 -12.78 -9.17 -6.49
C LYS A 159 -14.14 -9.60 -7.05
N ALA A 160 -15.09 -9.86 -6.17
CA ALA A 160 -16.44 -10.29 -6.49
C ALA A 160 -17.36 -9.99 -5.30
N LEU A 161 -18.66 -10.14 -5.52
CA LEU A 161 -19.65 -10.07 -4.46
C LEU A 161 -19.50 -11.23 -3.48
N TYR A 162 -19.33 -10.90 -2.22
CA TYR A 162 -19.29 -11.87 -1.14
C TYR A 162 -20.53 -11.71 -0.26
N SER A 163 -20.99 -12.83 0.32
CA SER A 163 -22.03 -12.82 1.35
C SER A 163 -21.54 -12.38 2.73
N ILE A 164 -20.22 -12.26 2.88
CA ILE A 164 -19.58 -11.81 4.13
C ILE A 164 -19.53 -10.28 4.10
N PRO A 165 -19.98 -9.59 5.16
CA PRO A 165 -19.89 -8.14 5.24
C PRO A 165 -18.45 -7.62 5.10
N ALA A 166 -18.28 -6.50 4.41
CA ALA A 166 -16.96 -5.91 4.13
C ALA A 166 -16.17 -5.60 5.40
N GLU A 167 -16.84 -5.18 6.47
CA GLU A 167 -16.21 -4.94 7.78
C GLU A 167 -15.63 -6.22 8.40
N SER A 168 -16.27 -7.37 8.20
CA SER A 168 -15.76 -8.65 8.70
C SER A 168 -14.50 -9.07 7.94
N LEU A 169 -14.49 -8.89 6.61
CA LEU A 169 -13.31 -9.13 5.78
C LEU A 169 -12.15 -8.19 6.15
N MET A 170 -12.47 -6.93 6.49
CA MET A 170 -11.47 -5.97 6.94
C MET A 170 -10.86 -6.35 8.30
N ILE A 171 -11.69 -6.80 9.25
CA ILE A 171 -11.23 -7.25 10.57
C ILE A 171 -10.33 -8.47 10.43
N ASP A 172 -10.71 -9.45 9.61
CA ASP A 172 -9.89 -10.63 9.35
C ASP A 172 -8.51 -10.25 8.80
N ARG A 173 -8.48 -9.36 7.80
CA ARG A 173 -7.23 -8.85 7.23
C ARG A 173 -6.39 -8.11 8.28
N ALA A 174 -7.00 -7.26 9.08
CA ALA A 174 -6.33 -6.53 10.15
C ALA A 174 -5.68 -7.47 11.17
N GLN A 175 -6.38 -8.56 11.54
CA GLN A 175 -5.85 -9.58 12.45
C GLN A 175 -4.66 -10.32 11.83
N LEU A 176 -4.71 -10.71 10.56
CA LEU A 176 -3.58 -11.33 9.87
C LEU A 176 -2.35 -10.41 9.83
N LEU A 177 -2.56 -9.11 9.66
CA LEU A 177 -1.53 -8.09 9.67
C LEU A 177 -1.10 -7.67 11.09
N THR A 178 -1.71 -8.23 12.14
CA THR A 178 -1.47 -7.89 13.55
C THR A 178 -1.79 -6.44 13.91
N LEU A 179 -2.76 -5.82 13.22
CA LEU A 179 -3.18 -4.45 13.47
C LEU A 179 -4.16 -4.37 14.64
N THR A 180 -3.99 -3.35 15.47
CA THR A 180 -4.99 -2.92 16.46
C THR A 180 -6.14 -2.16 15.80
N ALA A 181 -7.28 -2.01 16.48
CA ALA A 181 -8.42 -1.27 15.95
C ALA A 181 -8.11 0.20 15.61
N PRO A 182 -7.35 0.97 16.44
CA PRO A 182 -6.92 2.31 16.06
C PRO A 182 -6.03 2.33 14.81
N GLU A 183 -5.07 1.41 14.68
CA GLU A 183 -4.22 1.30 13.51
C GLU A 183 -5.01 0.97 12.25
N MET A 184 -5.99 0.06 12.35
CA MET A 184 -6.91 -0.28 11.26
C MET A 184 -7.68 0.96 10.79
N ALA A 185 -8.25 1.74 11.71
CA ALA A 185 -9.00 2.94 11.37
C ALA A 185 -8.13 4.01 10.70
N VAL A 186 -6.93 4.26 11.26
CA VAL A 186 -5.96 5.23 10.70
C VAL A 186 -5.49 4.80 9.32
N LEU A 187 -5.24 3.52 9.10
CA LEU A 187 -4.83 2.97 7.80
C LEU A 187 -5.91 3.17 6.73
N VAL A 188 -7.18 2.90 7.05
CA VAL A 188 -8.28 3.14 6.12
C VAL A 188 -8.33 4.61 5.71
N GLY A 189 -8.37 5.52 6.69
CA GLY A 189 -8.42 6.97 6.42
C GLY A 189 -7.21 7.45 5.64
N GLY A 190 -6.02 7.03 6.04
CA GLY A 190 -4.76 7.40 5.39
C GLY A 190 -4.69 6.95 3.94
N LEU A 191 -5.00 5.69 3.65
CA LEU A 191 -4.96 5.18 2.27
C LEU A 191 -5.99 5.85 1.35
N ARG A 192 -7.17 6.24 1.87
CA ARG A 192 -8.16 7.06 1.13
C ARG A 192 -7.58 8.43 0.76
N VAL A 193 -7.01 9.12 1.73
CA VAL A 193 -6.42 10.46 1.56
C VAL A 193 -5.23 10.43 0.61
N LEU A 194 -4.42 9.37 0.67
CA LEU A 194 -3.25 9.19 -0.21
C LEU A 194 -3.62 8.78 -1.64
N GLY A 195 -4.88 8.46 -1.90
CA GLY A 195 -5.33 8.04 -3.23
C GLY A 195 -4.91 6.61 -3.59
N ALA A 196 -4.79 5.74 -2.58
CA ALA A 196 -4.39 4.34 -2.74
C ALA A 196 -5.58 3.39 -2.98
N ASN A 197 -6.73 3.92 -3.36
CA ASN A 197 -7.88 3.10 -3.73
C ASN A 197 -7.63 2.36 -5.04
N ALA A 198 -8.01 1.09 -5.09
CA ALA A 198 -7.97 0.29 -6.29
C ALA A 198 -8.76 0.94 -7.44
N GLY A 199 -8.20 0.88 -8.65
CA GLY A 199 -8.77 1.52 -9.82
C GLY A 199 -8.86 3.05 -9.74
N GLY A 200 -8.16 3.68 -8.82
CA GLY A 200 -8.24 5.13 -8.62
C GLY A 200 -9.61 5.64 -8.17
N SER A 201 -10.45 4.76 -7.59
CA SER A 201 -11.80 5.12 -7.13
C SER A 201 -11.77 6.30 -6.15
N ALA A 202 -12.75 7.20 -6.27
CA ALA A 202 -12.96 8.30 -5.34
C ALA A 202 -13.88 7.92 -4.15
N ASP A 203 -14.34 6.68 -4.09
CA ASP A 203 -15.24 6.23 -3.05
C ASP A 203 -14.56 6.26 -1.68
N GLY A 204 -15.18 6.93 -0.72
CA GLY A 204 -14.65 7.12 0.62
C GLY A 204 -13.46 8.08 0.73
N VAL A 205 -13.10 8.78 -0.34
CA VAL A 205 -12.09 9.88 -0.28
C VAL A 205 -12.78 11.13 0.25
N LEU A 206 -12.75 11.30 1.56
CA LEU A 206 -13.47 12.36 2.25
C LEU A 206 -12.55 13.58 2.51
N THR A 207 -11.82 14.02 1.49
CA THR A 207 -10.94 15.19 1.56
C THR A 207 -10.88 15.93 0.23
N GLN A 208 -10.68 17.23 0.28
CA GLN A 208 -10.33 18.05 -0.88
C GLN A 208 -8.80 18.16 -1.06
N GLN A 209 -8.01 17.69 -0.09
CA GLN A 209 -6.54 17.75 -0.07
C GLN A 209 -5.92 16.37 -0.30
N LYS A 210 -6.22 15.76 -1.46
CA LYS A 210 -5.64 14.46 -1.82
C LYS A 210 -4.11 14.52 -1.82
N GLY A 211 -3.49 13.50 -1.26
CA GLY A 211 -2.03 13.42 -1.13
C GLY A 211 -1.45 14.19 0.05
N ALA A 212 -2.28 14.80 0.91
CA ALA A 212 -1.86 15.41 2.15
C ALA A 212 -2.51 14.70 3.35
N LEU A 213 -1.72 14.21 4.30
CA LEU A 213 -2.19 13.49 5.49
C LEU A 213 -2.81 14.44 6.52
N THR A 214 -3.90 15.08 6.11
CA THR A 214 -4.74 15.89 7.00
C THR A 214 -5.74 15.02 7.77
N ASN A 215 -6.44 15.62 8.71
CA ASN A 215 -7.50 14.99 9.50
C ASN A 215 -8.87 14.99 8.80
N ASP A 216 -8.94 15.46 7.56
CA ASP A 216 -10.19 15.69 6.82
C ASP A 216 -11.07 14.45 6.74
N PHE A 217 -10.49 13.28 6.47
CA PHE A 217 -11.25 12.03 6.36
C PHE A 217 -12.13 11.78 7.59
N PHE A 218 -11.55 11.92 8.78
CA PHE A 218 -12.27 11.66 10.02
C PHE A 218 -13.24 12.79 10.36
N VAL A 219 -12.85 14.04 10.13
CA VAL A 219 -13.72 15.20 10.32
C VAL A 219 -14.97 15.09 9.47
N ASN A 220 -14.82 14.79 8.18
CA ASN A 220 -15.95 14.68 7.25
C ASN A 220 -16.79 13.42 7.47
N LEU A 221 -16.14 12.28 7.80
CA LEU A 221 -16.86 11.05 8.12
C LEU A 221 -17.78 11.20 9.35
N LEU A 222 -17.32 11.94 10.35
CA LEU A 222 -18.00 12.11 11.63
C LEU A 222 -18.82 13.41 11.72
N ASP A 223 -18.92 14.16 10.62
CA ASP A 223 -19.69 15.41 10.60
C ASP A 223 -21.17 15.14 10.88
N MET A 224 -21.68 15.69 11.97
CA MET A 224 -23.06 15.52 12.39
C MET A 224 -24.08 16.21 11.46
N ALA A 225 -23.63 17.12 10.58
CA ALA A 225 -24.49 17.70 9.55
C ALA A 225 -24.73 16.72 8.39
N THR A 226 -23.91 15.68 8.26
CA THR A 226 -24.01 14.67 7.21
C THR A 226 -24.80 13.45 7.71
N GLU A 227 -25.74 13.00 6.91
CA GLU A 227 -26.42 11.72 7.07
C GLU A 227 -25.91 10.74 6.01
N TRP A 228 -25.31 9.64 6.43
CA TRP A 228 -24.86 8.57 5.56
C TRP A 228 -26.00 7.60 5.27
N ARG A 229 -26.35 7.42 4.00
CA ARG A 229 -27.40 6.49 3.55
C ARG A 229 -26.85 5.47 2.58
N PRO A 230 -27.31 4.21 2.67
CA PRO A 230 -26.99 3.22 1.65
C PRO A 230 -27.48 3.70 0.27
N ALA A 231 -26.59 3.68 -0.70
CA ALA A 231 -26.86 4.04 -2.09
C ALA A 231 -26.87 2.80 -3.02
N THR A 232 -27.35 1.68 -2.51
CA THR A 232 -27.32 0.41 -3.20
C THR A 232 -28.23 0.45 -4.42
N ARG A 233 -27.68 0.22 -5.61
CA ARG A 233 -28.50 -0.11 -6.78
C ARG A 233 -28.83 -1.60 -6.74
N PRO A 234 -30.11 -1.99 -6.82
CA PRO A 234 -30.48 -3.41 -6.86
C PRO A 234 -29.71 -4.14 -7.96
N GLY A 235 -29.01 -5.21 -7.61
CA GLY A 235 -28.23 -6.03 -8.54
C GLY A 235 -26.76 -5.62 -8.75
N GLN A 236 -26.28 -4.56 -8.11
CA GLN A 236 -24.87 -4.17 -8.09
C GLN A 236 -24.31 -4.31 -6.67
N GLY A 237 -23.96 -5.41 -6.29
CA GLY A 237 -23.49 -5.93 -5.00
C GLY A 237 -22.43 -5.18 -4.22
N VAL A 238 -22.12 -3.96 -4.53
CA VAL A 238 -21.27 -3.10 -3.73
C VAL A 238 -22.16 -2.19 -2.90
N GLU A 239 -22.12 -2.32 -1.59
CA GLU A 239 -22.75 -1.38 -0.67
C GLU A 239 -21.99 -0.05 -0.76
N ARG A 240 -22.62 0.93 -1.35
CA ARG A 240 -22.16 2.32 -1.33
C ARG A 240 -22.95 3.09 -0.31
N PHE A 241 -22.30 4.07 0.31
CA PHE A 241 -22.96 5.06 1.13
C PHE A 241 -22.81 6.44 0.50
N GLU A 242 -23.89 7.21 0.52
CA GLU A 242 -23.92 8.61 0.11
C GLU A 242 -24.10 9.49 1.34
N GLY A 243 -23.24 10.52 1.45
CA GLY A 243 -23.43 11.58 2.44
C GLY A 243 -24.42 12.62 1.93
N ARG A 244 -25.43 12.96 2.72
CA ARG A 244 -26.40 14.00 2.41
C ARG A 244 -26.47 15.02 3.53
N ASP A 245 -26.63 16.29 3.17
CA ASP A 245 -26.89 17.30 4.17
C ASP A 245 -28.19 16.98 4.91
N ARG A 246 -28.14 16.92 6.22
CA ARG A 246 -29.25 16.48 7.09
C ARG A 246 -30.44 17.44 7.06
N LYS A 247 -30.21 18.72 6.69
CA LYS A 247 -31.25 19.75 6.68
C LYS A 247 -31.88 19.87 5.28
N THR A 248 -31.07 19.83 4.23
CA THR A 248 -31.55 20.04 2.85
C THR A 248 -31.86 18.73 2.12
N GLY A 249 -31.25 17.62 2.55
CA GLY A 249 -31.37 16.32 1.88
C GLY A 249 -30.52 16.19 0.60
N GLU A 250 -29.73 17.22 0.26
CA GLU A 250 -28.82 17.25 -0.90
C GLU A 250 -27.53 16.47 -0.66
#